data_79d53a716327600b2e4e3b2daf73bb45
#
_entry.id   79d53a716327600b2e4e3b2daf73bb45
#
_cell.length_a   1.000
_cell.length_b   1.000
_cell.length_c   1.000
_cell.angle_alpha   90.00
_cell.angle_beta   90.00
_cell.angle_gamma   90.00
#
_symmetry.space_group_name_H-M   'P 1'
#
loop_
_entity.id
_entity.type
_entity.pdbx_description
1 polymer ?
#
loop_
_entity_poly.entity_id
_entity_poly.type
_entity_poly.pdbx_seq_one_letter_code
_entity_poly.pdbx_strand_id
1 'polypeptide(L)'
;MYYHCFAQASHKKFYLLGIFILLAIPQIKCKVSSSAGSNTSKSIRTLIVGGGSSHDFNRWYKQADVQTLQREGFATATYTSNPDSILYYLPNTDVLFLSNNQPINNPKVRQAIFDHVNAGKGLVLAHAALWYNWKDWPEYNLQLAGGGSRGHNKYGSFDVAVVNQNHPVTKGVENKFTLKDELYYYIPDVAGAGVEVLANASADGSDKIYPSVFVIKHPKARIIGLALGHDAESHNIAPYQNLLRNAVQWVAHK
;
A
#
# COMPACT_ATOMS: atom_id res chain seq x y z
N MET A 1 78.16 -17.55 -2.73
CA MET A 1 78.94 -18.50 -1.91
C MET A 1 78.09 -19.76 -1.84
N TYR A 2 78.44 -20.71 -2.69
CA TYR A 2 78.83 -22.10 -2.42
C TYR A 2 77.79 -22.92 -1.63
N TYR A 3 77.39 -24.14 -1.93
CA TYR A 3 77.89 -25.20 -2.80
C TYR A 3 76.79 -26.20 -3.16
N HIS A 4 76.95 -26.80 -4.32
CA HIS A 4 76.43 -28.07 -4.83
C HIS A 4 76.51 -29.23 -3.86
N CYS A 5 75.60 -30.21 -3.98
CA CYS A 5 76.00 -31.59 -4.06
C CYS A 5 74.96 -32.45 -4.79
N PHE A 6 75.46 -33.14 -5.82
CA PHE A 6 74.83 -34.18 -6.59
C PHE A 6 74.83 -35.52 -5.82
N ALA A 7 73.83 -36.32 -5.98
CA ALA A 7 73.98 -37.79 -5.88
C ALA A 7 73.02 -38.53 -6.82
N GLN A 8 73.62 -39.29 -7.70
CA GLN A 8 73.01 -40.22 -8.64
C GLN A 8 72.73 -41.59 -7.96
N ALA A 9 71.86 -42.36 -8.61
CA ALA A 9 71.72 -43.79 -8.80
C ALA A 9 70.41 -44.30 -8.24
N SER A 10 69.64 -45.21 -8.84
CA SER A 10 69.89 -46.38 -9.63
C SER A 10 68.55 -46.97 -10.08
N HIS A 11 68.51 -47.49 -11.32
CA HIS A 11 67.36 -48.14 -11.90
C HIS A 11 67.07 -49.50 -11.22
N LYS A 12 65.82 -49.79 -10.85
CA LYS A 12 65.25 -51.12 -10.80
C LYS A 12 63.87 -51.15 -11.43
N LYS A 13 63.76 -51.84 -12.58
CA LYS A 13 62.50 -52.18 -13.25
C LYS A 13 61.77 -53.25 -12.43
N PHE A 14 60.57 -52.92 -11.95
CA PHE A 14 59.59 -53.91 -11.49
C PHE A 14 58.37 -53.85 -12.39
N TYR A 15 58.11 -54.96 -13.12
CA TYR A 15 56.86 -55.19 -13.81
C TYR A 15 55.84 -55.65 -12.79
N LEU A 16 54.79 -54.85 -12.56
CA LEU A 16 53.61 -55.25 -11.79
C LEU A 16 52.40 -55.26 -12.72
N LEU A 17 51.83 -56.48 -12.83
CA LEU A 17 50.64 -56.82 -13.58
C LEU A 17 49.42 -56.05 -12.90
N GLY A 18 48.90 -55.07 -13.58
CA GLY A 18 47.73 -54.28 -13.06
C GLY A 18 46.43 -54.97 -13.43
N ILE A 19 45.74 -55.47 -12.42
CA ILE A 19 44.36 -55.96 -12.53
C ILE A 19 43.47 -54.70 -12.55
N PHE A 20 42.85 -54.45 -13.72
CA PHE A 20 41.80 -53.39 -13.82
C PHE A 20 40.50 -53.92 -13.21
N ILE A 21 40.19 -53.49 -11.97
CA ILE A 21 38.85 -53.63 -11.40
C ILE A 21 38.02 -52.44 -11.90
N LEU A 22 37.10 -52.69 -12.85
CA LEU A 22 36.07 -51.74 -13.23
C LEU A 22 35.07 -51.58 -12.07
N LEU A 23 35.23 -50.54 -11.28
CA LEU A 23 34.21 -50.10 -10.33
C LEU A 23 33.08 -49.38 -11.10
N ALA A 24 31.95 -50.08 -11.28
CA ALA A 24 30.72 -49.48 -11.79
C ALA A 24 30.17 -48.53 -10.71
N ILE A 25 30.32 -47.22 -10.94
CA ILE A 25 29.70 -46.17 -10.10
C ILE A 25 28.22 -46.07 -10.49
N PRO A 26 27.27 -46.33 -9.59
CA PRO A 26 25.86 -46.12 -9.91
C PRO A 26 25.60 -44.63 -10.09
N GLN A 27 25.18 -44.22 -11.28
CA GLN A 27 24.71 -42.87 -11.58
C GLN A 27 23.38 -42.64 -10.85
N ILE A 28 23.43 -42.03 -9.69
CA ILE A 28 22.23 -41.49 -9.02
C ILE A 28 21.73 -40.30 -9.83
N LYS A 29 20.76 -40.56 -10.72
CA LYS A 29 20.01 -39.48 -11.38
C LYS A 29 19.17 -38.77 -10.32
N CYS A 30 19.69 -37.68 -9.77
CA CYS A 30 18.90 -36.74 -9.00
C CYS A 30 17.84 -36.13 -9.92
N LYS A 31 16.59 -36.62 -9.83
CA LYS A 31 15.46 -35.92 -10.44
C LYS A 31 15.31 -34.57 -9.69
N VAL A 32 15.84 -33.52 -10.28
CA VAL A 32 15.48 -32.15 -9.87
C VAL A 32 14.01 -31.97 -10.25
N SER A 33 13.15 -32.15 -9.27
CA SER A 33 11.72 -31.81 -9.39
C SER A 33 11.62 -30.28 -9.40
N SER A 34 11.67 -29.68 -10.57
CA SER A 34 11.36 -28.26 -10.77
C SER A 34 9.83 -28.08 -10.81
N SER A 35 9.20 -28.15 -9.64
CA SER A 35 7.83 -27.67 -9.48
C SER A 35 7.80 -26.49 -8.52
N ALA A 36 8.53 -25.43 -8.85
CA ALA A 36 8.19 -24.10 -8.38
C ALA A 36 7.12 -23.55 -9.34
N GLY A 37 5.90 -23.98 -9.17
CA GLY A 37 4.75 -23.23 -9.66
C GLY A 37 4.79 -21.88 -8.98
N SER A 38 5.34 -20.86 -9.67
CA SER A 38 5.20 -19.48 -9.23
C SER A 38 3.71 -19.14 -9.31
N ASN A 39 2.99 -19.26 -8.21
CA ASN A 39 1.74 -18.55 -8.01
C ASN A 39 2.11 -17.05 -8.00
N THR A 40 2.32 -16.47 -9.17
CA THR A 40 2.37 -15.02 -9.33
C THR A 40 0.96 -14.53 -9.04
N SER A 41 0.67 -14.22 -7.78
CA SER A 41 -0.54 -13.49 -7.45
C SER A 41 -0.51 -12.23 -8.31
N LYS A 42 -1.55 -12.06 -9.13
CA LYS A 42 -1.64 -10.91 -10.03
C LYS A 42 -1.48 -9.63 -9.20
N SER A 43 -0.52 -8.77 -9.57
CA SER A 43 -0.26 -7.48 -8.90
C SER A 43 -1.55 -6.65 -8.84
N ILE A 44 -1.78 -5.96 -7.72
CA ILE A 44 -2.96 -5.11 -7.52
C ILE A 44 -2.83 -3.87 -8.41
N ARG A 45 -3.80 -3.65 -9.30
CA ARG A 45 -3.81 -2.46 -10.16
C ARG A 45 -4.50 -1.31 -9.44
N THR A 46 -3.70 -0.34 -9.02
CA THR A 46 -4.14 0.83 -8.24
C THR A 46 -4.08 2.09 -9.09
N LEU A 47 -5.19 2.82 -9.18
CA LEU A 47 -5.23 4.16 -9.76
C LEU A 47 -5.25 5.19 -8.63
N ILE A 48 -4.21 6.00 -8.53
CA ILE A 48 -4.13 7.14 -7.61
C ILE A 48 -4.55 8.40 -8.34
N VAL A 49 -5.55 9.09 -7.80
CA VAL A 49 -6.02 10.40 -8.30
C VAL A 49 -5.63 11.45 -7.29
N GLY A 50 -4.71 12.34 -7.66
CA GLY A 50 -4.30 13.48 -6.85
C GLY A 50 -4.64 14.78 -7.56
N GLY A 51 -4.46 15.89 -6.87
CA GLY A 51 -4.63 17.21 -7.45
C GLY A 51 -5.59 18.09 -6.67
N GLY A 52 -5.44 19.39 -6.88
CA GLY A 52 -6.14 20.41 -6.14
C GLY A 52 -5.18 21.44 -5.56
N SER A 53 -5.48 21.95 -4.38
CA SER A 53 -4.69 22.97 -3.69
C SER A 53 -4.21 22.48 -2.32
N SER A 54 -3.27 23.23 -1.74
CA SER A 54 -2.79 23.07 -0.37
C SER A 54 -1.88 21.86 -0.10
N HIS A 55 -1.62 21.01 -1.10
CA HIS A 55 -0.76 19.84 -0.97
C HIS A 55 0.13 19.67 -2.20
N ASP A 56 1.34 19.12 -2.01
CA ASP A 56 2.20 18.71 -3.12
C ASP A 56 1.85 17.28 -3.56
N PHE A 57 0.74 17.14 -4.28
CA PHE A 57 0.24 15.85 -4.78
C PHE A 57 1.24 15.12 -5.66
N ASN A 58 2.09 15.86 -6.42
CA ASN A 58 3.10 15.24 -7.26
C ASN A 58 4.20 14.59 -6.45
N ARG A 59 4.64 15.23 -5.38
CA ARG A 59 5.69 14.71 -4.53
C ARG A 59 5.21 13.55 -3.66
N TRP A 60 4.05 13.70 -3.02
CA TRP A 60 3.62 12.75 -2.01
C TRP A 60 2.82 11.59 -2.59
N TYR A 61 1.82 11.86 -3.40
CA TYR A 61 0.97 10.80 -3.95
C TYR A 61 1.51 10.18 -5.24
N LYS A 62 2.05 11.02 -6.16
CA LYS A 62 2.62 10.52 -7.42
C LYS A 62 3.99 9.86 -7.24
N GLN A 63 4.83 10.33 -6.31
CA GLN A 63 6.17 9.79 -6.10
C GLN A 63 6.21 8.88 -4.88
N ALA A 64 6.01 9.40 -3.66
CA ALA A 64 6.20 8.63 -2.43
C ALA A 64 5.21 7.45 -2.30
N ASP A 65 3.92 7.68 -2.48
CA ASP A 65 2.92 6.61 -2.36
C ASP A 65 3.00 5.61 -3.52
N VAL A 66 3.22 6.06 -4.76
CA VAL A 66 3.47 5.16 -5.89
C VAL A 66 4.68 4.26 -5.58
N GLN A 67 5.79 4.83 -5.10
CA GLN A 67 6.98 4.06 -4.73
C GLN A 67 6.69 3.05 -3.60
N THR A 68 5.96 3.47 -2.57
CA THR A 68 5.55 2.61 -1.45
C THR A 68 4.70 1.43 -1.92
N LEU A 69 3.76 1.66 -2.84
CA LEU A 69 2.90 0.61 -3.38
C LEU A 69 3.61 -0.29 -4.40
N GLN A 70 4.58 0.23 -5.16
CA GLN A 70 5.30 -0.58 -6.14
C GLN A 70 6.45 -1.39 -5.55
N ARG A 71 6.87 -1.10 -4.33
CA ARG A 71 7.96 -1.80 -3.65
C ARG A 71 7.69 -3.30 -3.61
N GLU A 72 8.70 -4.10 -3.99
CA GLU A 72 8.65 -5.56 -4.01
C GLU A 72 7.56 -6.15 -4.93
N GLY A 73 7.12 -5.39 -5.94
CA GLY A 73 6.08 -5.85 -6.86
C GLY A 73 4.67 -5.97 -6.25
N PHE A 74 4.44 -5.33 -5.09
CA PHE A 74 3.18 -5.42 -4.35
C PHE A 74 1.97 -4.97 -5.17
N ALA A 75 2.06 -3.81 -5.82
CA ALA A 75 1.01 -3.28 -6.69
C ALA A 75 1.60 -2.63 -7.94
N THR A 76 0.77 -2.49 -8.97
CA THR A 76 1.02 -1.59 -10.09
C THR A 76 0.23 -0.31 -9.84
N ALA A 77 0.92 0.79 -9.52
CA ALA A 77 0.29 2.06 -9.22
C ALA A 77 0.45 3.04 -10.38
N THR A 78 -0.68 3.56 -10.87
CA THR A 78 -0.77 4.63 -11.89
C THR A 78 -1.29 5.89 -11.21
N TYR A 79 -0.72 7.05 -11.54
CA TYR A 79 -1.16 8.33 -11.01
C TYR A 79 -1.74 9.22 -12.11
N THR A 80 -2.79 9.96 -11.78
CA THR A 80 -3.31 11.06 -12.60
C THR A 80 -3.70 12.26 -11.73
N SER A 81 -3.45 13.48 -12.23
CA SER A 81 -3.97 14.71 -11.64
C SER A 81 -5.21 15.25 -12.39
N ASN A 82 -5.63 14.55 -13.44
CA ASN A 82 -6.83 14.89 -14.19
C ASN A 82 -7.97 13.94 -13.82
N PRO A 83 -9.03 14.40 -13.13
CA PRO A 83 -10.17 13.56 -12.78
C PRO A 83 -10.88 12.90 -13.97
N ASP A 84 -10.91 13.55 -15.13
CA ASP A 84 -11.55 12.97 -16.32
C ASP A 84 -10.83 11.72 -16.85
N SER A 85 -9.52 11.60 -16.55
CA SER A 85 -8.74 10.41 -16.90
C SER A 85 -9.18 9.16 -16.12
N ILE A 86 -9.98 9.30 -15.05
CA ILE A 86 -10.57 8.17 -14.31
C ILE A 86 -11.34 7.27 -15.28
N LEU A 87 -12.12 7.83 -16.21
CA LEU A 87 -12.88 7.04 -17.20
C LEU A 87 -11.99 6.12 -18.04
N TYR A 88 -10.79 6.56 -18.36
CA TYR A 88 -9.84 5.77 -19.16
C TYR A 88 -9.20 4.63 -18.37
N TYR A 89 -8.79 4.90 -17.12
CA TYR A 89 -8.04 3.93 -16.31
C TYR A 89 -8.93 2.94 -15.55
N LEU A 90 -10.12 3.37 -15.12
CA LEU A 90 -10.98 2.63 -14.20
C LEU A 90 -11.37 1.22 -14.67
N PRO A 91 -11.61 0.94 -15.98
CA PRO A 91 -11.91 -0.41 -16.47
C PRO A 91 -10.83 -1.44 -16.12
N ASN A 92 -9.57 -1.02 -16.05
CA ASN A 92 -8.41 -1.86 -15.73
C ASN A 92 -7.89 -1.69 -14.30
N THR A 93 -8.67 -1.10 -13.40
CA THR A 93 -8.31 -0.79 -12.02
C THR A 93 -8.98 -1.76 -11.05
N ASP A 94 -8.25 -2.27 -10.07
CA ASP A 94 -8.76 -3.06 -8.97
C ASP A 94 -9.08 -2.17 -7.76
N VAL A 95 -8.25 -1.14 -7.52
CA VAL A 95 -8.39 -0.18 -6.42
C VAL A 95 -8.33 1.25 -6.95
N LEU A 96 -9.39 2.01 -6.74
CA LEU A 96 -9.38 3.46 -6.91
C LEU A 96 -8.91 4.12 -5.61
N PHE A 97 -7.87 4.97 -5.69
CA PHE A 97 -7.33 5.72 -4.58
C PHE A 97 -7.51 7.21 -4.84
N LEU A 98 -8.44 7.84 -4.16
CA LEU A 98 -8.69 9.28 -4.24
C LEU A 98 -7.95 10.00 -3.12
N SER A 99 -7.12 10.97 -3.49
CA SER A 99 -6.43 11.87 -2.57
C SER A 99 -6.65 13.36 -2.92
N ASN A 100 -7.39 13.62 -3.99
CA ASN A 100 -7.61 14.96 -4.53
C ASN A 100 -8.67 15.77 -3.75
N ASN A 101 -8.48 17.09 -3.71
CA ASN A 101 -9.50 18.04 -3.28
C ASN A 101 -9.97 18.99 -4.40
N GLN A 102 -9.56 18.73 -5.64
CA GLN A 102 -10.12 19.39 -6.81
C GLN A 102 -11.50 18.83 -7.15
N PRO A 103 -12.42 19.66 -7.66
CA PRO A 103 -13.76 19.22 -8.06
C PRO A 103 -13.72 18.14 -9.13
N ILE A 104 -14.57 17.14 -9.00
CA ILE A 104 -14.88 16.16 -10.05
C ILE A 104 -16.23 16.57 -10.65
N ASN A 105 -16.19 17.46 -11.66
CA ASN A 105 -17.41 18.08 -12.20
C ASN A 105 -18.11 17.22 -13.27
N ASN A 106 -17.38 16.30 -13.89
CA ASN A 106 -17.92 15.46 -14.95
C ASN A 106 -18.85 14.39 -14.36
N PRO A 107 -20.17 14.43 -14.68
CA PRO A 107 -21.13 13.48 -14.12
C PRO A 107 -20.85 12.04 -14.55
N LYS A 108 -20.22 11.81 -15.69
CA LYS A 108 -19.83 10.46 -16.14
C LYS A 108 -18.72 9.90 -15.25
N VAL A 109 -17.79 10.75 -14.77
CA VAL A 109 -16.75 10.33 -13.84
C VAL A 109 -17.36 9.99 -12.48
N ARG A 110 -18.25 10.84 -11.96
CA ARG A 110 -18.98 10.57 -10.71
C ARG A 110 -19.72 9.24 -10.76
N GLN A 111 -20.45 9.00 -11.86
CA GLN A 111 -21.17 7.74 -12.06
C GLN A 111 -20.20 6.55 -12.14
N ALA A 112 -19.09 6.67 -12.89
CA ALA A 112 -18.10 5.59 -13.01
C ALA A 112 -17.45 5.22 -11.68
N ILE A 113 -17.24 6.18 -10.76
CA ILE A 113 -16.76 5.92 -9.40
C ILE A 113 -17.79 5.08 -8.63
N PHE A 114 -19.06 5.43 -8.67
CA PHE A 114 -20.13 4.63 -8.05
C PHE A 114 -20.26 3.25 -8.68
N ASP A 115 -20.17 3.14 -10.00
CA ASP A 115 -20.22 1.85 -10.70
C ASP A 115 -19.06 0.94 -10.30
N HIS A 116 -17.85 1.50 -10.14
CA HIS A 116 -16.67 0.78 -9.66
C HIS A 116 -16.91 0.17 -8.28
N VAL A 117 -17.40 0.97 -7.35
CA VAL A 117 -17.70 0.53 -5.98
C VAL A 117 -18.88 -0.46 -5.97
N ASN A 118 -19.92 -0.21 -6.75
CA ASN A 118 -21.07 -1.11 -6.90
C ASN A 118 -20.72 -2.44 -7.58
N ALA A 119 -19.63 -2.49 -8.35
CA ALA A 119 -19.06 -3.72 -8.88
C ALA A 119 -18.22 -4.50 -7.84
N GLY A 120 -18.13 -4.02 -6.59
CA GLY A 120 -17.36 -4.66 -5.52
C GLY A 120 -15.87 -4.38 -5.56
N LYS A 121 -15.42 -3.40 -6.35
CA LYS A 121 -14.01 -3.01 -6.43
C LYS A 121 -13.63 -2.04 -5.30
N GLY A 122 -12.33 -2.01 -4.96
CA GLY A 122 -11.82 -1.29 -3.80
C GLY A 122 -11.76 0.22 -3.95
N LEU A 123 -12.01 0.94 -2.84
CA LEU A 123 -11.85 2.39 -2.77
C LEU A 123 -11.03 2.79 -1.54
N VAL A 124 -10.02 3.63 -1.74
CA VAL A 124 -9.26 4.31 -0.69
C VAL A 124 -9.53 5.80 -0.80
N LEU A 125 -9.91 6.44 0.29
CA LEU A 125 -10.08 7.88 0.41
C LEU A 125 -9.01 8.42 1.36
N ALA A 126 -8.05 9.17 0.83
CA ALA A 126 -6.92 9.65 1.61
C ALA A 126 -6.97 11.16 1.79
N HIS A 127 -6.70 11.60 3.01
CA HIS A 127 -6.48 12.97 3.43
C HIS A 127 -7.42 13.97 2.76
N ALA A 128 -6.97 14.72 1.75
CA ALA A 128 -7.75 15.76 1.09
C ALA A 128 -9.07 15.27 0.47
N ALA A 129 -9.17 13.99 0.09
CA ALA A 129 -10.42 13.41 -0.39
C ALA A 129 -11.49 13.23 0.70
N LEU A 130 -11.10 13.33 1.98
CA LEU A 130 -12.01 13.31 3.14
C LEU A 130 -12.42 14.71 3.60
N TRP A 131 -11.98 15.76 2.89
CA TRP A 131 -12.37 17.13 3.18
C TRP A 131 -13.85 17.37 2.84
N TYR A 132 -14.60 17.98 3.76
CA TYR A 132 -16.05 18.17 3.60
C TYR A 132 -16.39 19.42 2.77
N ASN A 133 -15.94 19.47 1.53
CA ASN A 133 -16.22 20.59 0.61
C ASN A 133 -16.98 20.18 -0.67
N TRP A 134 -17.45 18.94 -0.77
CA TRP A 134 -18.19 18.41 -1.91
C TRP A 134 -19.68 18.75 -1.86
N LYS A 135 -20.02 20.03 -1.65
CA LYS A 135 -21.40 20.50 -1.50
C LYS A 135 -22.28 20.25 -2.74
N ASP A 136 -21.65 20.21 -3.88
CA ASP A 136 -22.28 19.91 -5.18
C ASP A 136 -22.37 18.40 -5.47
N TRP A 137 -21.86 17.57 -4.56
CA TRP A 137 -21.88 16.11 -4.68
C TRP A 137 -22.10 15.43 -3.32
N PRO A 138 -23.26 15.68 -2.67
CA PRO A 138 -23.52 15.20 -1.33
C PRO A 138 -23.53 13.67 -1.22
N GLU A 139 -23.85 12.96 -2.31
CA GLU A 139 -23.82 11.50 -2.35
C GLU A 139 -22.42 10.94 -2.11
N TYR A 140 -21.37 11.62 -2.55
CA TYR A 140 -19.99 11.25 -2.26
C TYR A 140 -19.74 11.21 -0.75
N ASN A 141 -20.08 12.31 -0.06
CA ASN A 141 -19.88 12.40 1.38
C ASN A 141 -20.73 11.37 2.14
N LEU A 142 -21.99 11.18 1.76
CA LEU A 142 -22.89 10.26 2.44
C LEU A 142 -22.56 8.79 2.19
N GLN A 143 -22.31 8.42 0.93
CA GLN A 143 -22.24 7.00 0.55
C GLN A 143 -20.80 6.46 0.46
N LEU A 144 -19.82 7.27 0.05
CA LEU A 144 -18.45 6.84 -0.15
C LEU A 144 -17.52 7.25 0.99
N ALA A 145 -17.67 8.47 1.52
CA ALA A 145 -16.87 8.95 2.64
C ALA A 145 -17.49 8.68 4.01
N GLY A 146 -18.81 8.43 4.08
CA GLY A 146 -19.53 8.21 5.33
C GLY A 146 -19.60 9.44 6.25
N GLY A 147 -19.18 10.60 5.75
CA GLY A 147 -19.04 11.87 6.48
C GLY A 147 -18.03 12.79 5.83
N GLY A 148 -17.22 13.47 6.64
CA GLY A 148 -16.15 14.33 6.15
C GLY A 148 -15.52 15.17 7.25
N SER A 149 -14.36 15.78 6.98
CA SER A 149 -13.69 16.68 7.90
C SER A 149 -14.43 18.00 8.00
N ARG A 150 -14.58 18.51 9.21
CA ARG A 150 -15.18 19.83 9.51
C ARG A 150 -14.13 20.91 9.81
N GLY A 151 -12.86 20.58 9.61
CA GLY A 151 -11.71 21.41 9.89
C GLY A 151 -10.52 20.55 10.26
N HIS A 152 -9.45 21.20 10.66
CA HIS A 152 -8.23 20.54 11.16
C HIS A 152 -7.50 21.46 12.14
N ASN A 153 -6.61 20.90 12.95
CA ASN A 153 -5.65 21.68 13.72
C ASN A 153 -4.68 22.40 12.77
N LYS A 154 -3.97 23.39 13.30
CA LYS A 154 -2.74 23.86 12.65
C LYS A 154 -1.83 22.65 12.47
N TYR A 155 -1.12 22.60 11.34
CA TYR A 155 -0.13 21.60 11.07
C TYR A 155 0.84 21.44 12.25
N GLY A 156 0.96 20.24 12.78
CA GLY A 156 1.72 19.97 14.00
C GLY A 156 1.69 18.49 14.40
N SER A 157 2.37 18.18 15.49
CA SER A 157 2.43 16.81 16.00
C SER A 157 1.14 16.43 16.72
N PHE A 158 0.74 15.17 16.53
CA PHE A 158 -0.35 14.55 17.27
C PHE A 158 -0.18 13.03 17.32
N ASP A 159 -0.91 12.39 18.21
CA ASP A 159 -0.89 10.96 18.40
C ASP A 159 -1.99 10.26 17.59
N VAL A 160 -1.63 9.09 17.04
CA VAL A 160 -2.58 8.15 16.43
C VAL A 160 -2.58 6.87 17.26
N ALA A 161 -3.74 6.48 17.76
CA ALA A 161 -3.96 5.26 18.53
C ALA A 161 -4.78 4.25 17.73
N VAL A 162 -4.23 3.06 17.50
CA VAL A 162 -4.94 1.94 16.85
C VAL A 162 -5.92 1.34 17.85
N VAL A 163 -7.20 1.35 17.53
CA VAL A 163 -8.28 0.85 18.40
C VAL A 163 -8.78 -0.54 18.00
N ASN A 164 -8.56 -0.96 16.74
CA ASN A 164 -8.83 -2.32 16.29
C ASN A 164 -7.56 -2.92 15.65
N GLN A 165 -6.75 -3.61 16.46
CA GLN A 165 -5.48 -4.22 16.04
C GLN A 165 -5.65 -5.53 15.27
N ASN A 166 -6.83 -6.14 15.33
CA ASN A 166 -7.11 -7.40 14.64
C ASN A 166 -7.56 -7.19 13.18
N HIS A 167 -7.85 -5.95 12.80
CA HIS A 167 -8.26 -5.66 11.42
C HIS A 167 -7.05 -5.75 10.47
N PRO A 168 -7.20 -6.35 9.26
CA PRO A 168 -6.09 -6.47 8.31
C PRO A 168 -5.37 -5.15 7.99
N VAL A 169 -6.08 -4.02 7.95
CA VAL A 169 -5.51 -2.70 7.65
C VAL A 169 -4.52 -2.23 8.72
N THR A 170 -4.75 -2.58 9.98
CA THR A 170 -3.90 -2.19 11.12
C THR A 170 -2.87 -3.24 11.51
N LYS A 171 -2.87 -4.39 10.81
CA LYS A 171 -1.92 -5.47 11.09
C LYS A 171 -0.48 -5.01 10.92
N GLY A 172 0.37 -5.23 11.94
CA GLY A 172 1.77 -4.85 11.92
C GLY A 172 2.02 -3.34 12.03
N VAL A 173 0.98 -2.55 12.35
CA VAL A 173 1.11 -1.14 12.71
C VAL A 173 1.23 -1.03 14.22
N GLU A 174 2.08 -0.13 14.69
CA GLU A 174 2.26 0.14 16.11
C GLU A 174 0.92 0.56 16.76
N ASN A 175 0.70 0.13 18.01
CA ASN A 175 -0.55 0.44 18.73
C ASN A 175 -0.78 1.94 18.91
N LYS A 176 0.32 2.69 18.99
CA LYS A 176 0.33 4.14 19.09
C LYS A 176 1.59 4.67 18.41
N PHE A 177 1.43 5.69 17.59
CA PHE A 177 2.53 6.43 16.99
C PHE A 177 2.21 7.91 16.91
N THR A 178 3.25 8.74 16.91
CA THR A 178 3.16 10.19 16.76
C THR A 178 3.62 10.56 15.35
N LEU A 179 2.92 11.46 14.69
CA LEU A 179 3.34 12.07 13.43
C LEU A 179 3.06 13.56 13.44
N LYS A 180 3.62 14.26 12.47
CA LYS A 180 3.34 15.66 12.21
C LYS A 180 2.53 15.78 10.94
N ASP A 181 1.29 16.29 11.06
CA ASP A 181 0.31 16.32 9.97
C ASP A 181 -0.76 17.38 10.29
N GLU A 182 -1.81 17.47 9.47
CA GLU A 182 -3.06 18.15 9.77
C GLU A 182 -4.03 17.17 10.42
N LEU A 183 -4.27 17.29 11.73
CA LEU A 183 -5.27 16.48 12.41
C LEU A 183 -6.67 16.88 11.93
N TYR A 184 -7.26 16.08 11.06
CA TYR A 184 -8.60 16.31 10.51
C TYR A 184 -9.68 16.02 11.56
N TYR A 185 -10.64 16.94 11.69
CA TYR A 185 -11.86 16.75 12.50
C TYR A 185 -12.89 15.98 11.70
N TYR A 186 -12.55 14.75 11.31
CA TYR A 186 -13.49 13.90 10.59
C TYR A 186 -14.67 13.54 11.50
N ILE A 187 -15.88 13.77 10.99
CA ILE A 187 -17.14 13.47 11.67
C ILE A 187 -17.98 12.58 10.76
N PRO A 188 -18.34 11.36 11.22
CA PRO A 188 -19.33 10.54 10.53
C PRO A 188 -20.65 11.30 10.38
N ASP A 189 -21.30 11.17 9.22
CA ASP A 189 -22.63 11.75 9.00
C ASP A 189 -23.71 10.77 9.47
N VAL A 190 -24.69 11.27 10.20
CA VAL A 190 -25.80 10.44 10.74
C VAL A 190 -26.62 9.81 9.61
N ALA A 191 -26.76 10.51 8.49
CA ALA A 191 -27.45 10.00 7.29
C ALA A 191 -26.49 9.24 6.33
N GLY A 192 -25.21 9.19 6.67
CA GLY A 192 -24.18 8.57 5.83
C GLY A 192 -24.06 7.06 6.00
N ALA A 193 -23.20 6.48 5.19
CA ALA A 193 -22.76 5.10 5.36
C ALA A 193 -22.10 4.94 6.73
N GLY A 194 -22.42 3.85 7.43
CA GLY A 194 -21.85 3.58 8.75
C GLY A 194 -20.31 3.50 8.71
N VAL A 195 -19.67 3.94 9.76
CA VAL A 195 -18.22 3.97 9.90
C VAL A 195 -17.77 3.02 11.02
N GLU A 196 -16.73 2.22 10.75
CA GLU A 196 -16.02 1.43 11.75
C GLU A 196 -14.62 2.02 11.93
N VAL A 197 -14.31 2.53 13.13
CA VAL A 197 -13.04 3.17 13.42
C VAL A 197 -11.97 2.14 13.71
N LEU A 198 -10.82 2.24 13.03
CA LEU A 198 -9.64 1.38 13.21
C LEU A 198 -8.52 2.08 13.98
N ALA A 199 -8.39 3.40 13.80
CA ALA A 199 -7.48 4.24 14.56
C ALA A 199 -8.06 5.64 14.74
N ASN A 200 -7.76 6.22 15.90
CA ASN A 200 -8.14 7.58 16.26
C ASN A 200 -6.92 8.49 16.34
N ALA A 201 -7.12 9.78 16.07
CA ALA A 201 -6.12 10.82 16.28
C ALA A 201 -6.57 11.79 17.36
N SER A 202 -5.62 12.27 18.18
CA SER A 202 -5.84 13.28 19.22
C SER A 202 -4.61 14.17 19.36
N ALA A 203 -4.81 15.49 19.46
CA ALA A 203 -3.75 16.43 19.77
C ALA A 203 -3.41 16.40 21.27
N ASP A 204 -2.16 16.70 21.60
CA ASP A 204 -1.72 16.79 23.00
C ASP A 204 -2.59 17.76 23.80
N GLY A 205 -2.97 17.33 25.01
CA GLY A 205 -3.79 18.12 25.93
C GLY A 205 -5.24 18.32 25.46
N SER A 206 -5.70 17.59 24.44
CA SER A 206 -7.08 17.65 23.96
C SER A 206 -7.85 16.37 24.30
N ASP A 207 -9.04 16.55 24.89
CA ASP A 207 -9.99 15.43 25.08
C ASP A 207 -10.72 15.05 23.80
N LYS A 208 -10.51 15.79 22.70
CA LYS A 208 -11.16 15.53 21.41
C LYS A 208 -10.41 14.46 20.64
N ILE A 209 -11.16 13.46 20.22
CA ILE A 209 -10.67 12.30 19.47
C ILE A 209 -11.40 12.25 18.14
N TYR A 210 -10.66 12.05 17.05
CA TYR A 210 -11.23 11.98 15.70
C TYR A 210 -10.79 10.69 14.99
N PRO A 211 -11.69 10.02 14.24
CA PRO A 211 -11.31 8.92 13.38
C PRO A 211 -10.23 9.34 12.38
N SER A 212 -9.11 8.61 12.34
CA SER A 212 -8.01 8.85 11.39
C SER A 212 -7.82 7.72 10.39
N VAL A 213 -8.16 6.48 10.80
CA VAL A 213 -8.23 5.31 9.90
C VAL A 213 -9.55 4.61 10.18
N PHE A 214 -10.36 4.39 9.15
CA PHE A 214 -11.70 3.84 9.35
C PHE A 214 -12.24 3.16 8.08
N VAL A 215 -13.06 2.14 8.28
CA VAL A 215 -13.84 1.49 7.23
C VAL A 215 -15.15 2.25 7.04
N ILE A 216 -15.51 2.52 5.79
CA ILE A 216 -16.84 2.99 5.42
C ILE A 216 -17.64 1.78 4.93
N LYS A 217 -18.79 1.51 5.57
CA LYS A 217 -19.61 0.33 5.27
C LYS A 217 -20.27 0.47 3.91
N HIS A 218 -20.07 -0.53 3.05
CA HIS A 218 -20.69 -0.60 1.74
C HIS A 218 -21.14 -2.05 1.46
N PRO A 219 -22.32 -2.28 0.84
CA PRO A 219 -22.88 -3.64 0.69
C PRO A 219 -22.06 -4.57 -0.23
N LYS A 220 -21.22 -4.02 -1.11
CA LYS A 220 -20.48 -4.79 -2.11
C LYS A 220 -18.96 -4.57 -2.06
N ALA A 221 -18.51 -3.34 -1.86
CA ALA A 221 -17.11 -2.98 -1.89
C ALA A 221 -16.50 -2.86 -0.48
N ARG A 222 -15.18 -2.90 -0.41
CA ARG A 222 -14.43 -2.45 0.76
C ARG A 222 -13.95 -1.03 0.52
N ILE A 223 -14.27 -0.14 1.45
CA ILE A 223 -13.89 1.28 1.39
C ILE A 223 -13.15 1.63 2.67
N ILE A 224 -12.02 2.33 2.55
CA ILE A 224 -11.19 2.77 3.68
C ILE A 224 -10.93 4.26 3.61
N GLY A 225 -11.06 4.95 4.72
CA GLY A 225 -10.62 6.33 4.94
C GLY A 225 -9.29 6.37 5.66
N LEU A 226 -8.33 7.12 5.13
CA LEU A 226 -7.02 7.45 5.73
C LEU A 226 -6.92 8.96 5.84
N ALA A 227 -7.21 9.54 7.01
CA ALA A 227 -7.20 11.00 7.20
C ALA A 227 -5.79 11.59 7.29
N LEU A 228 -4.75 10.75 7.32
CA LEU A 228 -3.34 11.12 7.32
C LEU A 228 -2.83 11.31 5.89
N GLY A 229 -1.76 12.11 5.69
CA GLY A 229 -1.09 12.19 4.38
C GLY A 229 -0.89 13.60 3.84
N HIS A 230 -0.60 14.59 4.71
CA HIS A 230 -0.35 15.97 4.27
C HIS A 230 0.98 16.11 3.52
N ASP A 231 2.08 15.59 4.09
CA ASP A 231 3.43 15.76 3.54
C ASP A 231 4.44 14.66 3.96
N ALA A 232 5.73 14.98 3.92
CA ALA A 232 6.85 14.09 4.23
C ALA A 232 6.72 13.40 5.59
N GLU A 233 6.24 14.14 6.59
CA GLU A 233 6.17 13.68 7.98
C GLU A 233 5.14 12.55 8.16
N SER A 234 4.22 12.41 7.19
CA SER A 234 3.31 11.29 7.10
C SER A 234 3.83 10.23 6.11
N HIS A 235 4.08 10.60 4.85
CA HIS A 235 4.38 9.64 3.78
C HIS A 235 5.67 8.85 3.98
N ASN A 236 6.65 9.37 4.74
CA ASN A 236 7.96 8.74 4.95
C ASN A 236 8.03 7.87 6.21
N ILE A 237 7.01 7.84 7.06
CA ILE A 237 7.04 7.01 8.26
C ILE A 237 6.49 5.61 8.02
N ALA A 238 7.09 4.62 8.68
CA ALA A 238 6.71 3.22 8.52
C ALA A 238 5.23 2.95 8.89
N PRO A 239 4.65 3.50 9.96
CA PRO A 239 3.24 3.31 10.27
C PRO A 239 2.30 3.72 9.14
N TYR A 240 2.50 4.89 8.52
CA TYR A 240 1.70 5.34 7.38
C TYR A 240 1.87 4.41 6.16
N GLN A 241 3.11 4.06 5.82
CA GLN A 241 3.39 3.18 4.67
C GLN A 241 2.76 1.79 4.84
N ASN A 242 2.77 1.26 6.07
CA ASN A 242 2.11 0.00 6.39
C ASN A 242 0.59 0.13 6.28
N LEU A 243 -0.01 1.19 6.84
CA LEU A 243 -1.45 1.47 6.70
C LEU A 243 -1.86 1.58 5.23
N LEU A 244 -1.08 2.30 4.42
CA LEU A 244 -1.34 2.47 2.99
C LEU A 244 -1.33 1.13 2.24
N ARG A 245 -0.28 0.31 2.42
CA ARG A 245 -0.17 -1.00 1.76
C ARG A 245 -1.28 -1.95 2.23
N ASN A 246 -1.51 -2.02 3.52
CA ASN A 246 -2.57 -2.85 4.09
C ASN A 246 -3.97 -2.42 3.61
N ALA A 247 -4.22 -1.10 3.53
CA ALA A 247 -5.48 -0.55 3.01
C ALA A 247 -5.71 -1.00 1.56
N VAL A 248 -4.71 -0.80 0.68
CA VAL A 248 -4.81 -1.21 -0.73
C VAL A 248 -5.00 -2.73 -0.86
N GLN A 249 -4.28 -3.52 -0.07
CA GLN A 249 -4.44 -4.99 -0.07
C GLN A 249 -5.84 -5.40 0.37
N TRP A 250 -6.31 -4.83 1.46
CA TRP A 250 -7.61 -5.18 2.03
C TRP A 250 -8.76 -4.80 1.09
N VAL A 251 -8.76 -3.58 0.54
CA VAL A 251 -9.84 -3.16 -0.37
C VAL A 251 -9.81 -3.93 -1.70
N ALA A 252 -8.65 -4.43 -2.12
CA ALA A 252 -8.50 -5.29 -3.30
C ALA A 252 -8.97 -6.75 -3.06
N HIS A 253 -9.42 -7.10 -1.87
CA HIS A 253 -9.79 -8.47 -1.48
C HIS A 253 -8.65 -9.49 -1.63
N LYS A 254 -7.41 -9.07 -1.36
CA LYS A 254 -6.17 -9.88 -1.47
C LYS A 254 -5.60 -10.26 -0.11
#